data_d30a6b7bebedf305b585958303dceaa4
#
_entry.id   d30a6b7bebedf305b585958303dceaa4
#
_cell.length_a   1.000
_cell.length_b   1.000
_cell.length_c   1.000
_cell.angle_alpha   90.00
_cell.angle_beta   90.00
_cell.angle_gamma   90.00
#
_symmetry.space_group_name_H-M   'P 1'
#
loop_
_entity.id
_entity.type
_entity.pdbx_description
1 polymer ?
#
loop_
_entity_poly.entity_id
_entity_poly.type
_entity_poly.pdbx_seq_one_letter_code
_entity_poly.pdbx_strand_id
1 'polypeptide(L)'
;MSRQEILKKLADQHELQIKKTLENLEEEIISTISRATGGELISTRIAIELRKDLKRHIQETYLTQADSMVRDYDKIVNEFINEFGELNIPEKFKSLTKVDLDTINFLKTQSFSGFEDLANRYLTEISANVYQNAIAGRSFRDMIKDIRGKITGEVDIRGRSMSMYAGQIAHDSIMQFDGQFTIHKSREAGLKHFKYTGTIVGGTRDFCRRHVGNTYDEKQIRAIWTGNWAGKSSGDPFIVRGGYRCRHTWLPVDRDWDIRDL
;
A
#
# COMPACT_ATOMS: atom_id res chain seq x y z
N MET A 1 -8.22 -13.59 17.13
CA MET A 1 -8.27 -12.29 16.41
C MET A 1 -8.78 -12.59 15.01
N SER A 2 -9.80 -11.89 14.55
CA SER A 2 -10.35 -12.15 13.21
C SER A 2 -9.34 -11.74 12.12
N ARG A 3 -9.43 -12.33 10.92
CA ARG A 3 -8.59 -11.95 9.77
C ARG A 3 -8.69 -10.44 9.46
N GLN A 4 -9.87 -9.85 9.59
CA GLN A 4 -10.07 -8.41 9.39
C GLN A 4 -9.30 -7.56 10.41
N GLU A 5 -9.24 -7.98 11.67
CA GLU A 5 -8.44 -7.30 12.70
C GLU A 5 -6.94 -7.39 12.39
N ILE A 6 -6.49 -8.55 11.89
CA ILE A 6 -5.09 -8.76 11.49
C ILE A 6 -4.75 -7.89 10.29
N LEU A 7 -5.58 -7.87 9.25
CA LEU A 7 -5.41 -7.01 8.07
C LEU A 7 -5.32 -5.53 8.47
N LYS A 8 -6.24 -5.07 9.33
CA LYS A 8 -6.23 -3.70 9.83
C LYS A 8 -4.93 -3.40 10.60
N LYS A 9 -4.55 -4.29 11.52
CA LYS A 9 -3.33 -4.12 12.33
C LYS A 9 -2.08 -4.06 11.46
N LEU A 10 -1.94 -4.96 10.48
CA LEU A 10 -0.81 -4.95 9.54
C LEU A 10 -0.79 -3.68 8.70
N ALA A 11 -1.94 -3.25 8.15
CA ALA A 11 -2.02 -2.03 7.36
C ALA A 11 -1.63 -0.78 8.17
N ASP A 12 -2.12 -0.65 9.39
CA ASP A 12 -1.79 0.46 10.30
C ASP A 12 -0.30 0.42 10.70
N GLN A 13 0.25 -0.77 10.98
CA GLN A 13 1.67 -0.96 11.30
C GLN A 13 2.58 -0.60 10.13
N HIS A 14 2.27 -1.08 8.93
CA HIS A 14 3.07 -0.80 7.73
C HIS A 14 3.02 0.69 7.37
N GLU A 15 1.85 1.34 7.49
CA GLU A 15 1.75 2.79 7.27
C GLU A 15 2.64 3.57 8.26
N LEU A 16 2.64 3.17 9.54
CA LEU A 16 3.48 3.81 10.56
C LEU A 16 4.96 3.57 10.29
N GLN A 17 5.34 2.33 9.97
CA GLN A 17 6.72 1.96 9.70
C GLN A 17 7.28 2.70 8.49
N ILE A 18 6.53 2.77 7.38
CA ILE A 18 7.01 3.45 6.17
C ILE A 18 7.16 4.96 6.39
N LYS A 19 6.27 5.60 7.17
CA LYS A 19 6.40 7.00 7.53
C LYS A 19 7.68 7.26 8.33
N LYS A 20 7.94 6.46 9.36
CA LYS A 20 9.17 6.55 10.16
C LYS A 20 10.43 6.30 9.31
N THR A 21 10.36 5.36 8.38
CA THR A 21 11.45 5.09 7.44
C THR A 21 11.74 6.31 6.56
N LEU A 22 10.71 7.03 6.14
CA LEU A 22 10.88 8.23 5.33
C LEU A 22 11.39 9.44 6.12
N GLU A 23 11.09 9.53 7.42
CA GLU A 23 11.72 10.50 8.32
C GLU A 23 13.22 10.24 8.41
N ASN A 24 13.64 8.99 8.64
CA ASN A 24 15.05 8.60 8.65
C ASN A 24 15.72 8.87 7.28
N LEU A 25 15.07 8.52 6.17
CA LEU A 25 15.56 8.77 4.82
C LEU A 25 15.77 10.27 4.57
N GLU A 26 14.86 11.12 5.03
CA GLU A 26 15.00 12.58 4.95
C GLU A 26 16.27 13.06 5.67
N GLU A 27 16.47 12.59 6.90
CA GLU A 27 17.66 12.96 7.69
C GLU A 27 18.96 12.50 7.01
N GLU A 28 19.01 11.28 6.48
CA GLU A 28 20.15 10.74 5.72
C GLU A 28 20.46 11.57 4.47
N ILE A 29 19.44 11.92 3.70
CA ILE A 29 19.58 12.76 2.50
C ILE A 29 20.10 14.15 2.87
N ILE A 30 19.52 14.80 3.87
CA ILE A 30 19.92 16.13 4.32
C ILE A 30 21.37 16.11 4.85
N SER A 31 21.72 15.11 5.64
CA SER A 31 23.09 14.92 6.15
C SER A 31 24.08 14.75 5.00
N THR A 32 23.75 13.95 4.01
CA THR A 32 24.60 13.71 2.84
C THR A 32 24.83 15.01 2.03
N ILE A 33 23.76 15.78 1.78
CA ILE A 33 23.87 17.05 1.10
C ILE A 33 24.67 18.05 1.92
N SER A 34 24.44 18.14 3.24
CA SER A 34 25.17 19.05 4.12
C SER A 34 26.67 18.76 4.14
N ARG A 35 27.05 17.49 4.18
CA ARG A 35 28.47 17.07 4.13
C ARG A 35 29.12 17.42 2.78
N ALA A 36 28.40 17.21 1.68
CA ALA A 36 28.92 17.49 0.34
C ALA A 36 29.09 18.99 0.05
N THR A 37 28.33 19.85 0.74
CA THR A 37 28.30 21.30 0.47
C THR A 37 28.95 22.14 1.56
N GLY A 38 29.23 21.55 2.71
CA GLY A 38 29.64 22.32 3.91
C GLY A 38 28.56 23.30 4.42
N GLY A 39 27.30 23.14 3.97
CA GLY A 39 26.19 24.06 4.27
C GLY A 39 26.17 25.33 3.41
N GLU A 40 27.01 25.39 2.39
CA GLU A 40 27.07 26.49 1.42
C GLU A 40 26.24 26.23 0.16
N LEU A 41 26.33 27.14 -0.82
CA LEU A 41 25.68 26.98 -2.12
C LEU A 41 26.21 25.73 -2.84
N ILE A 42 25.27 24.90 -3.32
CA ILE A 42 25.64 23.70 -4.05
C ILE A 42 26.08 24.04 -5.49
N SER A 43 27.18 23.47 -5.94
CA SER A 43 27.54 23.50 -7.34
C SER A 43 26.79 22.46 -8.16
N THR A 44 26.61 22.74 -9.46
CA THR A 44 25.96 21.77 -10.39
C THR A 44 26.70 20.44 -10.46
N ARG A 45 28.03 20.44 -10.32
CA ARG A 45 28.84 19.22 -10.26
C ARG A 45 28.47 18.38 -9.04
N ILE A 46 28.43 18.97 -7.86
CA ILE A 46 28.03 18.30 -6.62
C ILE A 46 26.59 17.78 -6.74
N ALA A 47 25.66 18.55 -7.33
CA ALA A 47 24.28 18.14 -7.53
C ALA A 47 24.16 16.87 -8.39
N ILE A 48 25.02 16.71 -9.41
CA ILE A 48 25.04 15.52 -10.25
C ILE A 48 25.60 14.29 -9.47
N GLU A 49 26.66 14.49 -8.70
CA GLU A 49 27.28 13.43 -7.88
C GLU A 49 26.32 12.91 -6.79
N LEU A 50 25.59 13.82 -6.15
CA LEU A 50 24.60 13.50 -5.12
C LEU A 50 23.49 12.57 -5.59
N ARG A 51 23.15 12.56 -6.89
CA ARG A 51 22.11 11.67 -7.41
C ARG A 51 22.40 10.18 -7.11
N LYS A 52 23.66 9.77 -7.14
CA LYS A 52 24.05 8.40 -6.81
C LYS A 52 23.82 8.07 -5.35
N ASP A 53 24.16 9.00 -4.47
CA ASP A 53 23.95 8.84 -3.03
C ASP A 53 22.46 8.84 -2.68
N LEU A 54 21.67 9.73 -3.29
CA LEU A 54 20.21 9.74 -3.14
C LEU A 54 19.58 8.39 -3.55
N LYS A 55 20.02 7.84 -4.70
CA LYS A 55 19.55 6.52 -5.16
C LYS A 55 19.89 5.43 -4.15
N ARG A 56 21.13 5.43 -3.64
CA ARG A 56 21.57 4.45 -2.65
C ARG A 56 20.74 4.54 -1.37
N HIS A 57 20.53 5.72 -0.80
CA HIS A 57 19.72 5.92 0.41
C HIS A 57 18.27 5.43 0.20
N ILE A 58 17.65 5.77 -0.93
CA ILE A 58 16.30 5.28 -1.26
C ILE A 58 16.27 3.74 -1.32
N GLN A 59 17.28 3.11 -1.93
CA GLN A 59 17.35 1.65 -2.03
C GLN A 59 17.59 0.98 -0.67
N GLU A 60 18.58 1.46 0.08
CA GLU A 60 18.99 0.84 1.34
C GLU A 60 17.99 1.07 2.47
N THR A 61 17.30 2.20 2.49
CA THR A 61 16.38 2.57 3.56
C THR A 61 14.92 2.28 3.18
N TYR A 62 14.41 2.94 2.14
CA TYR A 62 13.00 2.84 1.79
C TYR A 62 12.60 1.51 1.15
N LEU A 63 13.33 1.04 0.13
CA LEU A 63 12.98 -0.21 -0.57
C LEU A 63 13.26 -1.45 0.29
N THR A 64 14.25 -1.43 1.16
CA THR A 64 14.46 -2.49 2.15
C THR A 64 13.28 -2.63 3.11
N GLN A 65 12.73 -1.51 3.58
CA GLN A 65 11.54 -1.53 4.42
C GLN A 65 10.30 -2.02 3.64
N ALA A 66 10.13 -1.57 2.40
CA ALA A 66 9.04 -2.02 1.53
C ALA A 66 9.08 -3.54 1.28
N ASP A 67 10.27 -4.09 1.03
CA ASP A 67 10.47 -5.55 0.86
C ASP A 67 10.11 -6.32 2.14
N SER A 68 10.53 -5.82 3.30
CA SER A 68 10.15 -6.39 4.60
C SER A 68 8.63 -6.42 4.80
N MET A 69 7.93 -5.34 4.42
CA MET A 69 6.47 -5.26 4.53
C MET A 69 5.77 -6.25 3.59
N VAL A 70 6.28 -6.42 2.36
CA VAL A 70 5.71 -7.37 1.40
C VAL A 70 5.91 -8.82 1.85
N ARG A 71 7.01 -9.13 2.54
CA ARG A 71 7.20 -10.47 3.15
C ARG A 71 6.16 -10.78 4.23
N ASP A 72 5.70 -9.78 4.96
CA ASP A 72 4.65 -9.96 5.97
C ASP A 72 3.31 -10.44 5.40
N TYR A 73 3.12 -10.43 4.06
CA TYR A 73 1.92 -10.96 3.41
C TYR A 73 1.73 -12.47 3.63
N ASP A 74 2.80 -13.22 3.96
CA ASP A 74 2.69 -14.61 4.36
C ASP A 74 1.84 -14.79 5.63
N LYS A 75 1.82 -13.79 6.52
CA LYS A 75 0.92 -13.79 7.69
C LYS A 75 -0.55 -13.75 7.27
N ILE A 76 -0.87 -12.97 6.24
CA ILE A 76 -2.24 -12.88 5.68
C ILE A 76 -2.68 -14.22 5.09
N VAL A 77 -1.76 -14.86 4.34
CA VAL A 77 -2.02 -16.17 3.74
C VAL A 77 -2.25 -17.21 4.82
N ASN A 78 -1.40 -17.24 5.85
CA ASN A 78 -1.54 -18.18 6.96
C ASN A 78 -2.88 -18.00 7.70
N GLU A 79 -3.26 -16.75 7.97
CA GLU A 79 -4.55 -16.47 8.61
C GLU A 79 -5.74 -16.84 7.72
N PHE A 80 -5.62 -16.63 6.41
CA PHE A 80 -6.62 -17.09 5.46
C PHE A 80 -6.79 -18.62 5.55
N ILE A 81 -5.70 -19.38 5.52
CA ILE A 81 -5.73 -20.84 5.60
C ILE A 81 -6.27 -21.30 6.95
N ASN A 82 -5.91 -20.65 8.06
CA ASN A 82 -6.44 -20.97 9.39
C ASN A 82 -7.96 -20.74 9.46
N GLU A 83 -8.43 -19.55 9.05
CA GLU A 83 -9.87 -19.19 9.06
C GLU A 83 -10.69 -20.18 8.22
N PHE A 84 -10.24 -20.51 7.02
CA PHE A 84 -10.92 -21.46 6.16
C PHE A 84 -10.67 -22.93 6.53
N GLY A 85 -9.58 -23.23 7.23
CA GLY A 85 -9.26 -24.57 7.75
C GLY A 85 -10.25 -25.08 8.80
N GLU A 86 -10.82 -24.17 9.59
CA GLU A 86 -11.81 -24.47 10.63
C GLU A 86 -13.23 -24.70 10.06
N LEU A 87 -13.47 -24.26 8.82
CA LEU A 87 -14.76 -24.39 8.17
C LEU A 87 -14.98 -25.80 7.59
N ASN A 88 -16.23 -26.24 7.53
CA ASN A 88 -16.60 -27.50 6.86
C ASN A 88 -16.64 -27.33 5.33
N ILE A 89 -15.46 -27.09 4.73
CA ILE A 89 -15.27 -26.85 3.32
C ILE A 89 -14.37 -27.92 2.70
N PRO A 90 -14.40 -28.07 1.35
CA PRO A 90 -13.53 -29.03 0.68
C PRO A 90 -12.05 -28.82 0.98
N GLU A 91 -11.32 -29.91 1.23
CA GLU A 91 -9.92 -29.92 1.69
C GLU A 91 -8.97 -29.10 0.79
N LYS A 92 -9.27 -29.03 -0.52
CA LYS A 92 -8.50 -28.22 -1.49
C LYS A 92 -8.43 -26.72 -1.16
N PHE A 93 -9.29 -26.20 -0.26
CA PHE A 93 -9.23 -24.82 0.21
C PHE A 93 -8.36 -24.65 1.44
N LYS A 94 -8.17 -25.71 2.19
CA LYS A 94 -7.44 -25.71 3.45
C LYS A 94 -5.93 -25.81 3.27
N SER A 95 -5.46 -26.00 2.03
CA SER A 95 -4.04 -26.13 1.68
C SER A 95 -3.67 -25.22 0.51
N LEU A 96 -2.37 -24.91 0.40
CA LEU A 96 -1.81 -24.17 -0.70
C LEU A 96 -1.34 -25.13 -1.80
N THR A 97 -1.82 -24.91 -3.01
CA THR A 97 -1.33 -25.58 -4.22
C THR A 97 -0.08 -24.85 -4.76
N LYS A 98 0.59 -25.47 -5.73
CA LYS A 98 1.68 -24.78 -6.44
C LYS A 98 1.20 -23.51 -7.14
N VAL A 99 -0.01 -23.54 -7.72
CA VAL A 99 -0.62 -22.36 -8.38
C VAL A 99 -0.90 -21.25 -7.37
N ASP A 100 -1.32 -21.59 -6.16
CA ASP A 100 -1.49 -20.61 -5.08
C ASP A 100 -0.16 -19.93 -4.73
N LEU A 101 0.92 -20.71 -4.58
CA LEU A 101 2.24 -20.17 -4.26
C LEU A 101 2.77 -19.27 -5.38
N ASP A 102 2.61 -19.66 -6.63
CA ASP A 102 2.99 -18.85 -7.79
C ASP A 102 2.16 -17.54 -7.83
N THR A 103 0.86 -17.61 -7.52
CA THR A 103 -0.02 -16.45 -7.42
C THR A 103 0.41 -15.52 -6.29
N ILE A 104 0.69 -16.05 -5.10
CA ILE A 104 1.18 -15.27 -3.95
C ILE A 104 2.46 -14.52 -4.32
N ASN A 105 3.42 -15.20 -4.93
CA ASN A 105 4.68 -14.59 -5.34
C ASN A 105 4.48 -13.49 -6.39
N PHE A 106 3.60 -13.72 -7.36
CA PHE A 106 3.24 -12.70 -8.36
C PHE A 106 2.62 -11.46 -7.69
N LEU A 107 1.67 -11.64 -6.77
CA LEU A 107 1.01 -10.55 -6.06
C LEU A 107 1.97 -9.77 -5.16
N LYS A 108 2.93 -10.45 -4.51
CA LYS A 108 4.01 -9.81 -3.75
C LYS A 108 4.88 -8.95 -4.65
N THR A 109 5.31 -9.47 -5.79
CA THR A 109 6.10 -8.73 -6.77
C THR A 109 5.35 -7.49 -7.28
N GLN A 110 4.06 -7.63 -7.60
CA GLN A 110 3.21 -6.51 -8.03
C GLN A 110 3.09 -5.43 -6.95
N SER A 111 2.94 -5.84 -5.69
CA SER A 111 2.88 -4.89 -4.57
C SER A 111 4.21 -4.16 -4.37
N PHE A 112 5.33 -4.87 -4.47
CA PHE A 112 6.67 -4.27 -4.36
C PHE A 112 6.95 -3.27 -5.49
N SER A 113 6.52 -3.56 -6.72
CA SER A 113 6.68 -2.64 -7.85
C SER A 113 6.00 -1.28 -7.61
N GLY A 114 4.89 -1.23 -6.89
CA GLY A 114 4.27 0.03 -6.50
C GLY A 114 5.16 0.92 -5.62
N PHE A 115 5.96 0.31 -4.74
CA PHE A 115 6.96 1.03 -3.94
C PHE A 115 8.16 1.46 -4.77
N GLU A 116 8.62 0.63 -5.72
CA GLU A 116 9.71 0.96 -6.63
C GLU A 116 9.34 2.14 -7.54
N ASP A 117 8.14 2.17 -8.08
CA ASP A 117 7.64 3.26 -8.92
C ASP A 117 7.63 4.58 -8.14
N LEU A 118 7.16 4.55 -6.89
CA LEU A 118 7.19 5.72 -6.02
C LEU A 118 8.63 6.17 -5.73
N ALA A 119 9.54 5.24 -5.42
CA ALA A 119 10.96 5.51 -5.19
C ALA A 119 11.61 6.21 -6.39
N ASN A 120 11.40 5.67 -7.59
CA ASN A 120 11.95 6.20 -8.84
C ASN A 120 11.41 7.60 -9.16
N ARG A 121 10.11 7.81 -8.94
CA ARG A 121 9.48 9.13 -9.10
C ARG A 121 10.13 10.16 -8.18
N TYR A 122 10.23 9.88 -6.88
CA TYR A 122 10.78 10.84 -5.91
C TYR A 122 12.29 11.02 -6.04
N LEU A 123 13.04 9.97 -6.42
CA LEU A 123 14.45 10.13 -6.80
C LEU A 123 14.61 11.16 -7.92
N THR A 124 13.76 11.08 -8.94
CA THR A 124 13.78 12.03 -10.07
C THR A 124 13.42 13.44 -9.63
N GLU A 125 12.35 13.59 -8.86
CA GLU A 125 11.87 14.89 -8.37
C GLU A 125 12.87 15.56 -7.41
N ILE A 126 13.47 14.83 -6.47
CA ILE A 126 14.46 15.34 -5.52
C ILE A 126 15.73 15.71 -6.26
N SER A 127 16.23 14.84 -7.15
CA SER A 127 17.45 15.12 -7.94
C SER A 127 17.28 16.37 -8.82
N ALA A 128 16.13 16.51 -9.48
CA ALA A 128 15.82 17.70 -10.29
C ALA A 128 15.76 18.97 -9.42
N ASN A 129 15.14 18.88 -8.22
CA ASN A 129 15.07 20.01 -7.30
C ASN A 129 16.46 20.45 -6.84
N VAL A 130 17.32 19.52 -6.43
CA VAL A 130 18.71 19.80 -6.02
C VAL A 130 19.48 20.48 -7.17
N TYR A 131 19.37 19.95 -8.39
CA TYR A 131 20.03 20.50 -9.57
C TYR A 131 19.52 21.90 -9.93
N GLN A 132 18.20 22.12 -9.91
CA GLN A 132 17.61 23.43 -10.19
C GLN A 132 17.99 24.48 -9.14
N ASN A 133 18.04 24.10 -7.85
CA ASN A 133 18.51 25.01 -6.79
C ASN A 133 19.98 25.38 -6.99
N ALA A 134 20.82 24.44 -7.43
CA ALA A 134 22.23 24.69 -7.76
C ALA A 134 22.40 25.71 -8.91
N ILE A 135 21.63 25.56 -10.00
CA ILE A 135 21.65 26.49 -11.14
C ILE A 135 21.13 27.86 -10.73
N ALA A 136 20.07 27.93 -9.95
CA ALA A 136 19.43 29.17 -9.54
C ALA A 136 20.21 29.90 -8.43
N GLY A 137 21.28 29.31 -7.87
CA GLY A 137 22.02 29.87 -6.75
C GLY A 137 21.17 30.09 -5.50
N ARG A 138 20.17 29.21 -5.27
CA ARG A 138 19.30 29.29 -4.09
C ARG A 138 20.05 28.86 -2.83
N SER A 139 19.63 29.44 -1.71
CA SER A 139 20.25 29.14 -0.43
C SER A 139 20.12 27.63 -0.07
N PHE A 140 21.11 27.10 0.64
CA PHE A 140 21.06 25.76 1.21
C PHE A 140 19.79 25.53 2.03
N ARG A 141 19.37 26.52 2.82
CA ARG A 141 18.16 26.46 3.65
C ARG A 141 16.90 26.26 2.82
N ASP A 142 16.76 26.98 1.70
CA ASP A 142 15.58 26.84 0.81
C ASP A 142 15.55 25.48 0.15
N MET A 143 16.71 24.97 -0.28
CA MET A 143 16.81 23.62 -0.86
C MET A 143 16.39 22.54 0.14
N ILE A 144 16.88 22.61 1.37
CA ILE A 144 16.49 21.65 2.44
C ILE A 144 14.99 21.73 2.72
N LYS A 145 14.43 22.93 2.77
CA LYS A 145 12.99 23.13 2.92
C LYS A 145 12.19 22.44 1.82
N ASP A 146 12.63 22.57 0.57
CA ASP A 146 11.98 21.95 -0.59
C ASP A 146 12.05 20.40 -0.52
N ILE A 147 13.21 19.86 -0.11
CA ILE A 147 13.42 18.40 0.05
C ILE A 147 12.50 17.84 1.14
N ARG A 148 12.45 18.47 2.31
CA ARG A 148 11.53 18.09 3.41
C ARG A 148 10.09 18.05 2.95
N GLY A 149 9.65 19.12 2.26
CA GLY A 149 8.30 19.16 1.70
C GLY A 149 7.99 18.02 0.73
N LYS A 150 8.99 17.54 -0.01
CA LYS A 150 8.81 16.40 -0.93
C LYS A 150 8.79 15.05 -0.20
N ILE A 151 9.59 14.84 0.82
CA ILE A 151 9.72 13.55 1.50
C ILE A 151 8.64 13.40 2.57
N THR A 152 8.64 14.23 3.60
CA THR A 152 7.73 14.09 4.74
C THR A 152 6.50 14.99 4.66
N GLY A 153 6.60 16.13 3.96
CA GLY A 153 5.49 17.07 3.81
C GLY A 153 5.33 18.03 4.98
N GLU A 154 6.33 18.16 5.86
CA GLU A 154 6.30 19.06 7.02
C GLU A 154 6.24 20.56 6.65
N VAL A 155 6.46 20.88 5.39
CA VAL A 155 6.42 22.26 4.91
C VAL A 155 5.25 22.39 3.95
N ASP A 156 4.48 23.48 4.09
CA ASP A 156 3.33 23.83 3.26
C ASP A 156 3.73 24.07 1.78
N ILE A 157 4.09 22.97 1.11
CA ILE A 157 4.37 22.93 -0.32
C ILE A 157 3.14 22.33 -0.99
N ARG A 158 2.56 23.03 -1.96
CA ARG A 158 1.48 22.52 -2.80
C ARG A 158 1.91 21.23 -3.48
N GLY A 159 1.40 20.12 -3.00
CA GLY A 159 1.70 18.77 -3.52
C GLY A 159 1.66 17.72 -2.43
N ARG A 160 1.47 16.47 -2.85
CA ARG A 160 1.49 15.33 -1.91
C ARG A 160 2.92 14.86 -1.72
N SER A 161 3.33 14.66 -0.46
CA SER A 161 4.66 14.15 -0.12
C SER A 161 4.81 12.67 -0.41
N MET A 162 6.07 12.20 -0.47
CA MET A 162 6.38 10.76 -0.58
C MET A 162 5.77 9.98 0.58
N SER A 163 5.83 10.51 1.81
CA SER A 163 5.27 9.90 3.01
C SER A 163 3.77 9.64 2.88
N MET A 164 3.01 10.59 2.32
CA MET A 164 1.57 10.42 2.13
C MET A 164 1.24 9.32 1.11
N TYR A 165 1.96 9.30 -0.02
CA TYR A 165 1.77 8.26 -1.05
C TYR A 165 2.25 6.90 -0.58
N ALA A 166 3.41 6.82 0.08
CA ALA A 166 3.95 5.57 0.63
C ALA A 166 3.01 4.97 1.67
N GLY A 167 2.46 5.79 2.57
CA GLY A 167 1.46 5.35 3.54
C GLY A 167 0.18 4.82 2.88
N GLN A 168 -0.27 5.46 1.80
CA GLN A 168 -1.41 4.97 1.03
C GLN A 168 -1.09 3.63 0.34
N ILE A 169 0.07 3.50 -0.31
CA ILE A 169 0.51 2.25 -0.96
C ILE A 169 0.64 1.15 0.09
N ALA A 170 1.27 1.41 1.22
CA ALA A 170 1.44 0.44 2.31
C ALA A 170 0.10 -0.11 2.81
N HIS A 171 -0.91 0.75 2.98
CA HIS A 171 -2.25 0.33 3.37
C HIS A 171 -2.97 -0.42 2.24
N ASP A 172 -3.00 0.18 1.03
CA ASP A 172 -3.84 -0.33 -0.06
C ASP A 172 -3.29 -1.64 -0.64
N SER A 173 -1.96 -1.82 -0.69
CA SER A 173 -1.33 -3.05 -1.20
C SER A 173 -1.66 -4.29 -0.37
N ILE A 174 -1.66 -4.19 0.97
CA ILE A 174 -2.10 -5.28 1.86
C ILE A 174 -3.54 -5.67 1.56
N MET A 175 -4.41 -4.67 1.53
CA MET A 175 -5.83 -4.90 1.33
C MET A 175 -6.14 -5.42 -0.09
N GLN A 176 -5.36 -5.01 -1.10
CA GLN A 176 -5.46 -5.50 -2.46
C GLN A 176 -4.94 -6.93 -2.58
N PHE A 177 -3.81 -7.25 -1.95
CA PHE A 177 -3.27 -8.60 -1.88
C PHE A 177 -4.31 -9.57 -1.30
N ASP A 178 -4.89 -9.22 -0.15
CA ASP A 178 -5.94 -10.02 0.49
C ASP A 178 -7.14 -10.23 -0.44
N GLY A 179 -7.64 -9.17 -1.08
CA GLY A 179 -8.77 -9.27 -2.01
C GLY A 179 -8.47 -10.13 -3.23
N GLN A 180 -7.26 -10.01 -3.82
CA GLN A 180 -6.85 -10.81 -4.97
C GLN A 180 -6.66 -12.27 -4.61
N PHE A 181 -6.03 -12.57 -3.48
CA PHE A 181 -5.86 -13.94 -3.01
C PHE A 181 -7.20 -14.58 -2.66
N THR A 182 -8.08 -13.84 -1.98
CA THR A 182 -9.43 -14.30 -1.64
C THR A 182 -10.25 -14.66 -2.89
N ILE A 183 -10.28 -13.80 -3.92
CA ILE A 183 -11.03 -14.09 -5.14
C ILE A 183 -10.42 -15.27 -5.94
N HIS A 184 -9.08 -15.38 -5.95
CA HIS A 184 -8.39 -16.52 -6.56
C HIS A 184 -8.84 -17.83 -5.93
N LYS A 185 -8.72 -17.96 -4.62
CA LYS A 185 -9.15 -19.17 -3.88
C LYS A 185 -10.64 -19.44 -4.01
N SER A 186 -11.48 -18.41 -3.99
CA SER A 186 -12.93 -18.53 -4.14
C SER A 186 -13.32 -19.10 -5.50
N ARG A 187 -12.65 -18.66 -6.57
CA ARG A 187 -12.91 -19.16 -7.94
C ARG A 187 -12.48 -20.62 -8.10
N GLU A 188 -11.31 -21.00 -7.57
CA GLU A 188 -10.90 -22.40 -7.55
C GLU A 188 -11.93 -23.26 -6.83
N ALA A 189 -12.58 -22.71 -5.82
CA ALA A 189 -13.59 -23.33 -5.01
C ALA A 189 -14.96 -23.43 -5.66
N GLY A 190 -15.19 -22.69 -6.70
CA GLY A 190 -16.50 -22.56 -7.30
C GLY A 190 -17.48 -21.74 -6.45
N LEU A 191 -16.97 -20.92 -5.50
CA LEU A 191 -17.79 -20.02 -4.70
C LEU A 191 -18.27 -18.86 -5.56
N LYS A 192 -19.54 -18.50 -5.43
CA LYS A 192 -20.19 -17.52 -6.30
C LYS A 192 -20.75 -16.32 -5.54
N HIS A 193 -20.83 -16.40 -4.22
CA HIS A 193 -21.42 -15.37 -3.38
C HIS A 193 -20.38 -14.79 -2.42
N PHE A 194 -20.50 -13.48 -2.13
CA PHE A 194 -19.57 -12.73 -1.30
C PHE A 194 -20.36 -11.79 -0.39
N LYS A 195 -20.06 -11.85 0.89
CA LYS A 195 -20.57 -10.90 1.88
C LYS A 195 -19.61 -9.73 2.02
N TYR A 196 -20.11 -8.51 1.93
CA TYR A 196 -19.30 -7.32 2.16
C TYR A 196 -19.18 -7.06 3.65
N THR A 197 -17.99 -7.17 4.20
CA THR A 197 -17.73 -7.14 5.64
C THR A 197 -16.78 -5.99 6.02
N GLY A 198 -16.87 -5.51 7.25
CA GLY A 198 -16.01 -4.49 7.81
C GLY A 198 -16.74 -3.60 8.82
N THR A 199 -15.95 -2.85 9.60
CA THR A 199 -16.48 -1.97 10.65
C THR A 199 -16.92 -0.62 10.07
N ILE A 200 -18.10 -0.17 10.44
CA ILE A 200 -18.60 1.18 10.13
C ILE A 200 -18.07 2.16 11.19
N VAL A 201 -17.37 3.20 10.75
CA VAL A 201 -16.84 4.30 11.57
C VAL A 201 -17.30 5.65 11.01
N GLY A 202 -17.03 6.75 11.71
CA GLY A 202 -17.47 8.09 11.29
C GLY A 202 -17.11 8.47 9.85
N GLY A 203 -15.90 8.13 9.40
CA GLY A 203 -15.41 8.39 8.02
C GLY A 203 -15.75 7.32 6.99
N THR A 204 -16.60 6.32 7.31
CA THR A 204 -17.00 5.27 6.37
C THR A 204 -17.81 5.87 5.21
N ARG A 205 -17.42 5.56 3.97
CA ARG A 205 -18.10 6.03 2.75
C ARG A 205 -19.51 5.50 2.64
N ASP A 206 -20.38 6.25 1.99
CA ASP A 206 -21.79 5.86 1.76
C ASP A 206 -21.92 4.54 1.01
N PHE A 207 -21.02 4.27 0.04
CA PHE A 207 -20.95 2.96 -0.61
C PHE A 207 -20.78 1.84 0.44
N CYS A 208 -19.77 1.95 1.28
CA CYS A 208 -19.51 0.93 2.30
C CYS A 208 -20.66 0.79 3.29
N ARG A 209 -21.24 1.90 3.78
CA ARG A 209 -22.39 1.89 4.69
C ARG A 209 -23.59 1.14 4.12
N ARG A 210 -23.86 1.33 2.81
CA ARG A 210 -25.01 0.70 2.14
C ARG A 210 -24.84 -0.79 1.91
N HIS A 211 -23.59 -1.25 1.77
CA HIS A 211 -23.32 -2.61 1.33
C HIS A 211 -22.79 -3.54 2.43
N VAL A 212 -22.27 -2.99 3.55
CA VAL A 212 -21.81 -3.82 4.69
C VAL A 212 -22.96 -4.70 5.22
N GLY A 213 -22.64 -5.99 5.41
CA GLY A 213 -23.59 -7.00 5.89
C GLY A 213 -24.37 -7.70 4.78
N ASN A 214 -24.39 -7.15 3.57
CA ASN A 214 -25.14 -7.73 2.45
C ASN A 214 -24.27 -8.73 1.66
N THR A 215 -24.94 -9.75 1.10
CA THR A 215 -24.33 -10.78 0.25
C THR A 215 -24.74 -10.58 -1.19
N TYR A 216 -23.79 -10.71 -2.11
CA TYR A 216 -23.95 -10.49 -3.55
C TYR A 216 -23.24 -11.59 -4.35
N ASP A 217 -23.72 -11.87 -5.53
CA ASP A 217 -22.97 -12.61 -6.55
C ASP A 217 -21.98 -11.66 -7.30
N GLU A 218 -21.07 -12.23 -8.07
CA GLU A 218 -20.07 -11.44 -8.83
C GLU A 218 -20.72 -10.45 -9.80
N LYS A 219 -21.83 -10.81 -10.45
CA LYS A 219 -22.54 -9.93 -11.39
C LYS A 219 -23.15 -8.74 -10.66
N GLN A 220 -23.75 -8.97 -9.51
CA GLN A 220 -24.30 -7.92 -8.66
C GLN A 220 -23.22 -6.97 -8.14
N ILE A 221 -22.06 -7.51 -7.69
CA ILE A 221 -20.92 -6.69 -7.24
C ILE A 221 -20.45 -5.77 -8.37
N ARG A 222 -20.32 -6.29 -9.59
CA ARG A 222 -19.93 -5.46 -10.74
C ARG A 222 -20.98 -4.42 -11.09
N ALA A 223 -22.24 -4.74 -10.94
CA ALA A 223 -23.35 -3.81 -11.21
C ALA A 223 -23.36 -2.64 -10.20
N ILE A 224 -23.26 -2.91 -8.89
CA ILE A 224 -23.21 -1.84 -7.88
C ILE A 224 -21.94 -0.99 -7.98
N TRP A 225 -20.85 -1.54 -8.55
CA TRP A 225 -19.60 -0.83 -8.77
C TRP A 225 -19.69 0.24 -9.88
N THR A 226 -20.70 0.23 -10.72
CA THR A 226 -20.87 1.24 -11.78
C THR A 226 -21.21 2.62 -11.21
N GLY A 227 -21.74 2.70 -9.99
CA GLY A 227 -22.02 3.96 -9.28
C GLY A 227 -20.77 4.81 -9.05
N ASN A 228 -20.99 6.09 -8.70
CA ASN A 228 -19.92 7.01 -8.35
C ASN A 228 -20.05 7.49 -6.90
N TRP A 229 -18.92 7.62 -6.20
CA TRP A 229 -18.85 8.13 -4.82
C TRP A 229 -17.47 8.72 -4.54
N ALA A 230 -17.41 9.58 -3.53
CA ALA A 230 -16.14 10.21 -3.10
C ALA A 230 -15.12 9.14 -2.65
N GLY A 231 -13.91 9.21 -3.20
CA GLY A 231 -12.82 8.28 -2.89
C GLY A 231 -12.93 6.91 -3.56
N LYS A 232 -13.81 6.74 -4.56
CA LYS A 232 -13.76 5.59 -5.46
C LYS A 232 -12.42 5.58 -6.20
N SER A 233 -11.78 4.40 -6.28
CA SER A 233 -10.60 4.18 -7.12
C SER A 233 -10.98 3.38 -8.36
N SER A 234 -10.21 3.51 -9.42
CA SER A 234 -10.31 2.64 -10.60
C SER A 234 -9.85 1.22 -10.25
N GLY A 235 -10.40 0.21 -10.91
CA GLY A 235 -9.98 -1.18 -10.77
C GLY A 235 -11.13 -2.16 -10.55
N ASP A 236 -10.78 -3.42 -10.33
CA ASP A 236 -11.74 -4.49 -10.06
C ASP A 236 -12.37 -4.31 -8.66
N PRO A 237 -13.70 -4.39 -8.51
CA PRO A 237 -14.40 -4.19 -7.23
C PRO A 237 -13.96 -5.13 -6.12
N PHE A 238 -13.52 -6.33 -6.43
CA PHE A 238 -12.99 -7.27 -5.43
C PHE A 238 -11.63 -6.82 -4.86
N ILE A 239 -10.84 -6.12 -5.68
CA ILE A 239 -9.50 -5.66 -5.33
C ILE A 239 -9.57 -4.32 -4.62
N VAL A 240 -10.26 -3.33 -5.21
CA VAL A 240 -10.29 -1.96 -4.70
C VAL A 240 -11.46 -1.68 -3.74
N ARG A 241 -12.43 -2.56 -3.65
CA ARG A 241 -13.56 -2.56 -2.70
C ARG A 241 -14.31 -1.23 -2.67
N GLY A 242 -14.30 -0.48 -1.55
CA GLY A 242 -14.90 0.85 -1.44
C GLY A 242 -14.04 2.02 -1.95
N GLY A 243 -12.84 1.74 -2.49
CA GLY A 243 -11.89 2.74 -3.00
C GLY A 243 -10.68 2.93 -2.08
N TYR A 244 -9.99 4.08 -2.20
CA TYR A 244 -8.75 4.39 -1.46
C TYR A 244 -8.89 4.18 0.04
N ARG A 245 -7.90 3.49 0.66
CA ARG A 245 -7.85 3.22 2.10
C ARG A 245 -9.14 2.54 2.62
N CYS A 246 -9.76 1.69 1.80
CA CYS A 246 -10.93 0.93 2.20
C CYS A 246 -10.52 -0.24 3.09
N ARG A 247 -11.14 -0.35 4.28
CA ARG A 247 -10.88 -1.42 5.27
C ARG A 247 -11.93 -2.54 5.23
N HIS A 248 -12.84 -2.50 4.27
CA HIS A 248 -13.85 -3.54 4.08
C HIS A 248 -13.32 -4.61 3.11
N THR A 249 -13.84 -5.83 3.21
CA THR A 249 -13.46 -6.95 2.36
C THR A 249 -14.69 -7.68 1.83
N TRP A 250 -14.50 -8.41 0.74
CA TRP A 250 -15.47 -9.36 0.21
C TRP A 250 -15.14 -10.74 0.77
N LEU A 251 -15.95 -11.22 1.72
CA LEU A 251 -15.82 -12.56 2.29
C LEU A 251 -16.60 -13.54 1.42
N PRO A 252 -15.96 -14.58 0.85
CA PRO A 252 -16.68 -15.61 0.11
C PRO A 252 -17.61 -16.37 1.04
N VAL A 253 -18.81 -16.65 0.56
CA VAL A 253 -19.84 -17.36 1.32
C VAL A 253 -20.51 -18.40 0.45
N ASP A 254 -20.92 -19.51 1.05
CA ASP A 254 -21.81 -20.49 0.44
C ASP A 254 -23.17 -20.45 1.16
N ARG A 255 -24.25 -20.80 0.45
CA ARG A 255 -25.59 -20.87 1.05
C ARG A 255 -25.72 -21.99 2.08
N ASP A 256 -24.90 -23.01 1.89
CA ASP A 256 -24.90 -24.22 2.73
C ASP A 256 -23.95 -24.08 3.95
N TRP A 257 -23.19 -22.98 4.03
CA TRP A 257 -22.31 -22.71 5.17
C TRP A 257 -23.05 -21.89 6.22
N ASP A 258 -23.08 -22.38 7.43
CA ASP A 258 -23.58 -21.62 8.55
C ASP A 258 -22.54 -20.57 8.97
N ILE A 259 -22.66 -19.38 8.38
CA ILE A 259 -21.70 -18.28 8.53
C ILE A 259 -22.12 -17.32 9.64
N ARG A 260 -22.98 -17.76 10.56
CA ARG A 260 -23.48 -16.88 11.63
C ARG A 260 -22.38 -16.43 12.59
N ASP A 261 -21.23 -17.07 12.59
CA ASP A 261 -20.13 -16.85 13.53
C ASP A 261 -18.82 -16.29 12.89
N LEU A 262 -18.87 -15.78 11.64
CA LEU A 262 -17.72 -15.13 10.96
C LEU A 262 -17.86 -13.60 10.93
#